data_130d060d2c590e19b9896fd5958177b8
#
_entry.id   130d060d2c590e19b9896fd5958177b8
#
_cell.length_a   1.000
_cell.length_b   1.000
_cell.length_c   1.000
_cell.angle_alpha   90.00
_cell.angle_beta   90.00
_cell.angle_gamma   90.00
#
_symmetry.space_group_name_H-M   'P 1'
#
loop_
_entity.id
_entity.type
_entity.pdbx_description
1 polymer ?
#
loop_
_entity_poly.entity_id
_entity_poly.type
_entity_poly.pdbx_seq_one_letter_code
_entity_poly.pdbx_strand_id
1 'polypeptide(L)'
;MAEVFVNSQTRAAGIVTTSTGGTIGAKATVITGISTVGVAVGYMVDTQHFRGGAKVVSIDSTSQVTVDKTSTNTASAASQNVKFLGPTTCYTSPSATKSILIGGTYANLTNNNVNMFVELKSGSTHTGIANDIPVPTGSSFVISDAGKTILIADDEVRIYV
;
A
#
# COMPACT_ATOMS: atom_id res chain seq x y z
N MET A 1 8.89 -20.81 27.41
CA MET A 1 8.71 -19.52 26.72
C MET A 1 7.24 -19.16 26.86
N ALA A 2 6.89 -18.00 27.39
CA ALA A 2 5.48 -17.63 27.54
C ALA A 2 4.94 -17.19 26.16
N GLU A 3 3.80 -17.74 25.74
CA GLU A 3 3.06 -17.26 24.58
C GLU A 3 2.32 -15.98 24.97
N VAL A 4 2.44 -14.92 24.16
CA VAL A 4 1.76 -13.65 24.38
C VAL A 4 0.86 -13.37 23.20
N PHE A 5 -0.43 -13.22 23.45
CA PHE A 5 -1.40 -12.76 22.45
C PHE A 5 -1.45 -11.25 22.46
N VAL A 6 -1.16 -10.64 21.31
CA VAL A 6 -1.18 -9.18 21.11
C VAL A 6 -2.29 -8.84 20.12
N ASN A 7 -3.15 -7.89 20.51
CA ASN A 7 -4.10 -7.26 19.61
C ASN A 7 -3.66 -5.85 19.33
N SER A 8 -3.36 -5.54 18.06
CA SER A 8 -2.98 -4.20 17.61
C SER A 8 -4.15 -3.54 16.89
N GLN A 9 -4.54 -2.35 17.35
CA GLN A 9 -5.59 -1.54 16.72
C GLN A 9 -4.95 -0.30 16.10
N THR A 10 -5.17 -0.09 14.80
CA THR A 10 -4.54 1.00 14.05
C THR A 10 -5.55 1.62 13.08
N ARG A 11 -5.46 2.94 12.91
CA ARG A 11 -6.22 3.66 11.90
C ARG A 11 -5.31 3.99 10.72
N ALA A 12 -5.72 3.61 9.51
CA ALA A 12 -4.95 3.87 8.30
C ALA A 12 -4.85 5.37 7.99
N ALA A 13 -3.70 5.77 7.46
CA ALA A 13 -3.45 7.16 7.05
C ALA A 13 -4.31 7.59 5.85
N GLY A 14 -4.67 6.65 4.97
CA GLY A 14 -5.46 6.94 3.77
C GLY A 14 -4.66 7.62 2.65
N ILE A 15 -5.39 8.31 1.78
CA ILE A 15 -4.80 9.06 0.66
C ILE A 15 -4.04 10.26 1.22
N VAL A 16 -2.73 10.32 0.95
CA VAL A 16 -1.87 11.44 1.36
C VAL A 16 -2.00 12.59 0.39
N THR A 17 -2.02 12.33 -0.92
CA THR A 17 -2.21 13.32 -1.96
C THR A 17 -2.84 12.72 -3.21
N THR A 18 -3.55 13.55 -3.97
CA THR A 18 -4.11 13.21 -5.28
C THR A 18 -3.65 14.24 -6.29
N SER A 19 -3.16 13.79 -7.44
CA SER A 19 -2.83 14.64 -8.59
C SER A 19 -3.75 14.32 -9.77
N THR A 20 -4.28 15.33 -10.42
CA THR A 20 -5.28 15.19 -11.50
C THR A 20 -4.70 15.33 -12.90
N GLY A 21 -3.42 15.73 -13.03
CA GLY A 21 -2.78 16.02 -14.31
C GLY A 21 -1.79 14.94 -14.77
N GLY A 22 -1.77 13.79 -14.12
CA GLY A 22 -0.76 12.76 -14.35
C GLY A 22 -0.70 12.27 -15.80
N THR A 23 0.51 12.10 -16.33
CA THR A 23 0.75 11.45 -17.61
C THR A 23 1.55 10.18 -17.38
N ILE A 24 1.04 9.07 -17.90
CA ILE A 24 1.63 7.74 -17.77
C ILE A 24 1.90 7.22 -19.18
N GLY A 25 3.17 7.07 -19.52
CA GLY A 25 3.60 6.54 -20.81
C GLY A 25 3.18 5.09 -21.02
N ALA A 26 3.14 4.64 -22.27
CA ALA A 26 2.89 3.25 -22.59
C ALA A 26 4.02 2.37 -22.02
N LYS A 27 3.66 1.32 -21.27
CA LYS A 27 4.63 0.40 -20.66
C LYS A 27 5.75 1.11 -19.87
N ALA A 28 5.43 2.26 -19.27
CA ALA A 28 6.40 3.09 -18.55
C ALA A 28 6.37 2.84 -17.04
N THR A 29 7.49 3.11 -16.39
CA THR A 29 7.63 3.15 -14.92
C THR A 29 7.63 4.57 -14.38
N VAL A 30 7.53 5.58 -15.25
CA VAL A 30 7.60 7.00 -14.90
C VAL A 30 6.22 7.63 -15.00
N ILE A 31 5.88 8.44 -14.01
CA ILE A 31 4.66 9.26 -13.97
C ILE A 31 5.08 10.71 -13.94
N THR A 32 4.59 11.51 -14.89
CA THR A 32 4.89 12.95 -15.00
C THR A 32 3.63 13.80 -14.86
N GLY A 33 3.77 15.11 -14.74
CA GLY A 33 2.65 16.05 -14.66
C GLY A 33 1.84 15.95 -13.35
N ILE A 34 2.45 15.43 -12.30
CA ILE A 34 1.86 15.28 -10.97
C ILE A 34 2.43 16.30 -9.97
N SER A 35 1.81 16.43 -8.81
CA SER A 35 2.43 17.09 -7.66
C SER A 35 3.07 16.02 -6.75
N THR A 36 4.35 16.19 -6.42
CA THR A 36 5.07 15.30 -5.50
C THR A 36 5.10 15.83 -4.06
N VAL A 37 4.38 16.90 -3.77
CA VAL A 37 4.28 17.45 -2.41
C VAL A 37 3.63 16.43 -1.49
N GLY A 38 4.32 16.09 -0.39
CA GLY A 38 3.87 15.09 0.59
C GLY A 38 4.08 13.64 0.16
N VAL A 39 4.57 13.38 -1.06
CA VAL A 39 4.91 12.03 -1.52
C VAL A 39 6.26 11.61 -0.96
N ALA A 40 6.39 10.33 -0.61
CA ALA A 40 7.66 9.72 -0.20
C ALA A 40 7.92 8.40 -0.94
N VAL A 41 9.18 8.00 -0.99
CA VAL A 41 9.57 6.67 -1.48
C VAL A 41 8.89 5.60 -0.63
N GLY A 42 8.38 4.56 -1.29
CA GLY A 42 7.61 3.48 -0.66
C GLY A 42 6.10 3.73 -0.58
N TYR A 43 5.62 4.94 -0.94
CA TYR A 43 4.18 5.16 -1.05
C TYR A 43 3.59 4.36 -2.21
N MET A 44 2.35 3.90 -2.04
CA MET A 44 1.65 3.19 -3.09
C MET A 44 0.96 4.18 -4.03
N VAL A 45 1.03 3.89 -5.31
CA VAL A 45 0.35 4.63 -6.37
C VAL A 45 -0.90 3.86 -6.77
N ASP A 46 -2.06 4.45 -6.53
CA ASP A 46 -3.36 3.94 -6.97
C ASP A 46 -3.81 4.70 -8.22
N THR A 47 -3.89 3.99 -9.32
CA THR A 47 -4.43 4.43 -10.62
C THR A 47 -4.75 3.21 -11.47
N GLN A 48 -5.71 3.35 -12.39
CA GLN A 48 -6.13 2.27 -13.30
C GLN A 48 -5.01 1.66 -14.16
N HIS A 49 -3.87 2.35 -14.29
CA HIS A 49 -2.75 1.92 -15.14
C HIS A 49 -1.72 1.06 -14.42
N PHE A 50 -1.82 0.93 -13.09
CA PHE A 50 -0.96 0.08 -12.28
C PHE A 50 -1.82 -0.88 -11.45
N ARG A 51 -2.25 -1.96 -12.05
CA ARG A 51 -3.08 -2.98 -11.37
C ARG A 51 -2.36 -3.55 -10.15
N GLY A 52 -3.09 -3.63 -9.04
CA GLY A 52 -2.55 -4.08 -7.77
C GLY A 52 -1.57 -3.09 -7.14
N GLY A 53 -1.66 -1.80 -7.51
CA GLY A 53 -0.79 -0.73 -7.03
C GLY A 53 0.64 -0.82 -7.55
N ALA A 54 1.35 0.29 -7.51
CA ALA A 54 2.80 0.36 -7.74
C ALA A 54 3.42 1.19 -6.61
N LYS A 55 4.71 1.02 -6.32
CA LYS A 55 5.40 1.78 -5.27
C LYS A 55 6.33 2.81 -5.86
N VAL A 56 6.35 3.99 -5.27
CA VAL A 56 7.32 5.03 -5.59
C VAL A 56 8.70 4.54 -5.19
N VAL A 57 9.62 4.45 -6.13
CA VAL A 57 11.03 4.08 -5.91
C VAL A 57 11.94 5.29 -5.92
N SER A 58 11.58 6.36 -6.65
CA SER A 58 12.27 7.64 -6.61
C SER A 58 11.33 8.81 -6.86
N ILE A 59 11.67 9.96 -6.29
CA ILE A 59 11.07 11.26 -6.58
C ILE A 59 12.08 12.00 -7.43
N ASP A 60 11.78 12.12 -8.72
CA ASP A 60 12.76 12.62 -9.69
C ASP A 60 12.71 14.15 -9.83
N SER A 61 11.55 14.74 -9.55
CA SER A 61 11.34 16.20 -9.53
C SER A 61 10.08 16.56 -8.74
N THR A 62 9.74 17.83 -8.69
CA THR A 62 8.46 18.33 -8.12
C THR A 62 7.22 17.86 -8.88
N SER A 63 7.40 17.29 -10.08
CA SER A 63 6.29 16.86 -10.97
C SER A 63 6.49 15.47 -11.56
N GLN A 64 7.44 14.68 -11.04
CA GLN A 64 7.75 13.36 -11.58
C GLN A 64 8.19 12.37 -10.49
N VAL A 65 7.71 11.15 -10.62
CA VAL A 65 8.16 10.00 -9.83
C VAL A 65 8.43 8.80 -10.73
N THR A 66 9.32 7.91 -10.27
CA THR A 66 9.53 6.58 -10.84
C THR A 66 8.93 5.54 -9.88
N VAL A 67 8.27 4.52 -10.44
CA VAL A 67 7.61 3.44 -9.70
C VAL A 67 8.23 2.08 -10.02
N ASP A 68 8.00 1.10 -9.16
CA ASP A 68 8.54 -0.26 -9.23
C ASP A 68 7.90 -1.16 -10.29
N LYS A 69 6.76 -0.75 -10.86
CA LYS A 69 6.02 -1.54 -11.86
C LYS A 69 5.88 -0.80 -13.17
N THR A 70 5.84 -1.58 -14.24
CA THR A 70 5.52 -1.08 -15.58
C THR A 70 4.01 -0.92 -15.72
N SER A 71 3.58 0.21 -16.29
CA SER A 71 2.17 0.49 -16.55
C SER A 71 1.55 -0.53 -17.53
N THR A 72 0.26 -0.77 -17.40
CA THR A 72 -0.48 -1.73 -18.24
C THR A 72 -0.99 -1.16 -19.56
N ASN A 73 -0.99 0.18 -19.69
CA ASN A 73 -1.46 0.85 -20.92
C ASN A 73 -0.52 0.62 -22.11
N THR A 74 -1.10 0.60 -23.30
CA THR A 74 -0.39 0.40 -24.58
C THR A 74 -0.14 1.71 -25.32
N ALA A 75 -0.74 2.81 -24.87
CA ALA A 75 -0.55 4.17 -25.38
C ALA A 75 -0.37 5.12 -24.20
N SER A 76 0.23 6.28 -24.43
CA SER A 76 0.35 7.31 -23.39
C SER A 76 -1.03 7.79 -22.94
N ALA A 77 -1.23 7.86 -21.64
CA ALA A 77 -2.45 8.33 -20.99
C ALA A 77 -2.15 9.64 -20.25
N ALA A 78 -2.74 10.75 -20.72
CA ALA A 78 -2.63 12.06 -20.08
C ALA A 78 -3.84 12.36 -19.19
N SER A 79 -3.71 13.37 -18.34
CA SER A 79 -4.75 13.88 -17.45
C SER A 79 -5.35 12.79 -16.52
N GLN A 80 -4.48 11.90 -16.06
CA GLN A 80 -4.88 10.81 -15.16
C GLN A 80 -4.96 11.27 -13.71
N ASN A 81 -5.94 10.75 -12.98
CA ASN A 81 -5.98 10.86 -11.54
C ASN A 81 -4.99 9.84 -10.94
N VAL A 82 -4.06 10.34 -10.18
CA VAL A 82 -3.03 9.56 -9.50
C VAL A 82 -3.15 9.82 -8.00
N LYS A 83 -3.43 8.80 -7.23
CA LYS A 83 -3.50 8.88 -5.77
C LYS A 83 -2.23 8.28 -5.17
N PHE A 84 -1.71 8.91 -4.14
CA PHE A 84 -0.58 8.41 -3.37
C PHE A 84 -1.05 8.02 -1.98
N LEU A 85 -0.86 6.75 -1.63
CA LEU A 85 -1.28 6.16 -0.36
C LEU A 85 -0.07 5.96 0.52
N GLY A 86 -0.10 6.58 1.71
CA GLY A 86 0.95 6.38 2.72
C GLY A 86 0.80 5.04 3.44
N PRO A 87 1.91 4.33 3.74
CA PRO A 87 1.86 3.12 4.54
C PRO A 87 1.50 3.42 5.99
N THR A 88 0.64 2.59 6.56
CA THR A 88 0.39 2.57 7.99
C THR A 88 0.84 1.23 8.56
N THR A 89 1.80 1.25 9.48
CA THR A 89 2.25 0.03 10.17
C THR A 89 1.20 -0.37 11.20
N CYS A 90 0.62 -1.54 11.02
CA CYS A 90 -0.37 -2.11 11.94
C CYS A 90 0.30 -2.89 13.07
N TYR A 91 1.40 -3.53 12.78
CA TYR A 91 2.16 -4.32 13.74
C TYR A 91 3.63 -4.38 13.35
N THR A 92 4.52 -4.36 14.35
CA THR A 92 5.95 -4.65 14.19
C THR A 92 6.32 -5.78 15.13
N SER A 93 6.94 -6.84 14.60
CA SER A 93 7.44 -7.94 15.42
C SER A 93 8.57 -7.44 16.31
N PRO A 94 8.53 -7.68 17.64
CA PRO A 94 9.59 -7.19 18.53
C PRO A 94 10.96 -7.78 18.16
N SER A 95 12.02 -7.04 18.47
CA SER A 95 13.40 -7.51 18.29
C SER A 95 13.65 -8.81 19.08
N ALA A 96 14.44 -9.70 18.51
CA ALA A 96 14.80 -11.00 19.07
C ALA A 96 13.61 -11.96 19.30
N THR A 97 12.45 -11.70 18.71
CA THR A 97 11.28 -12.58 18.80
C THR A 97 10.80 -13.04 17.41
N LYS A 98 9.99 -14.10 17.42
CA LYS A 98 9.19 -14.50 16.26
C LYS A 98 7.73 -14.35 16.62
N SER A 99 6.97 -13.73 15.74
CA SER A 99 5.52 -13.57 15.89
C SER A 99 4.79 -14.41 14.84
N ILE A 100 3.59 -14.83 15.14
CA ILE A 100 2.71 -15.50 14.18
C ILE A 100 1.53 -14.56 13.92
N LEU A 101 1.38 -14.10 12.68
CA LEU A 101 0.20 -13.38 12.26
C LEU A 101 -0.95 -14.39 12.11
N ILE A 102 -1.92 -14.31 13.01
CA ILE A 102 -3.09 -15.21 13.01
C ILE A 102 -4.17 -14.67 12.07
N GLY A 103 -4.27 -13.35 11.93
CA GLY A 103 -5.23 -12.71 11.05
C GLY A 103 -5.42 -11.23 11.36
N GLY A 104 -6.32 -10.59 10.62
CA GLY A 104 -6.68 -9.20 10.84
C GLY A 104 -8.04 -8.86 10.25
N THR A 105 -8.74 -7.94 10.90
CA THR A 105 -10.01 -7.38 10.40
C THR A 105 -9.77 -5.93 10.02
N TYR A 106 -10.13 -5.59 8.79
CA TYR A 106 -9.93 -4.26 8.21
C TYR A 106 -11.30 -3.66 7.87
N ALA A 107 -11.75 -2.72 8.69
CA ALA A 107 -13.06 -2.11 8.55
C ALA A 107 -12.98 -0.76 7.83
N ASN A 108 -13.85 -0.55 6.86
CA ASN A 108 -14.03 0.74 6.21
C ASN A 108 -15.05 1.58 6.98
N LEU A 109 -14.58 2.56 7.72
CA LEU A 109 -15.40 3.51 8.50
C LEU A 109 -15.66 4.82 7.74
N THR A 110 -15.28 4.90 6.47
CA THR A 110 -15.50 6.09 5.63
C THR A 110 -16.85 6.02 4.90
N ASN A 111 -17.26 7.14 4.33
CA ASN A 111 -18.49 7.23 3.53
C ASN A 111 -18.28 6.83 2.05
N ASN A 112 -17.08 6.36 1.69
CA ASN A 112 -16.73 5.97 0.32
C ASN A 112 -16.19 4.54 0.29
N ASN A 113 -16.34 3.89 -0.87
CA ASN A 113 -15.63 2.64 -1.10
C ASN A 113 -14.12 2.91 -1.17
N VAL A 114 -13.33 2.05 -0.57
CA VAL A 114 -11.86 2.14 -0.58
C VAL A 114 -11.27 0.86 -1.16
N ASN A 115 -10.11 0.99 -1.79
CA ASN A 115 -9.29 -0.16 -2.15
C ASN A 115 -8.16 -0.29 -1.13
N MET A 116 -8.00 -1.49 -0.62
CA MET A 116 -7.05 -1.77 0.45
C MET A 116 -5.92 -2.68 -0.03
N PHE A 117 -4.73 -2.38 0.43
CA PHE A 117 -3.54 -3.21 0.23
C PHE A 117 -2.94 -3.55 1.59
N VAL A 118 -2.60 -4.81 1.78
CA VAL A 118 -1.89 -5.28 2.99
C VAL A 118 -0.61 -5.95 2.56
N GLU A 119 0.48 -5.57 3.18
CA GLU A 119 1.80 -6.14 2.91
C GLU A 119 2.54 -6.54 4.17
N LEU A 120 3.44 -7.48 4.00
CA LEU A 120 4.51 -7.78 4.92
C LEU A 120 5.79 -7.08 4.42
N LYS A 121 6.42 -6.32 5.29
CA LYS A 121 7.76 -5.75 5.04
C LYS A 121 8.77 -6.44 5.94
N SER A 122 9.81 -7.01 5.34
CA SER A 122 10.95 -7.61 6.01
C SER A 122 12.22 -6.95 5.47
N GLY A 123 12.86 -6.12 6.28
CA GLY A 123 13.97 -5.27 5.85
C GLY A 123 13.56 -4.38 4.65
N SER A 124 14.19 -4.59 3.48
CA SER A 124 13.85 -3.90 2.23
C SER A 124 12.86 -4.69 1.35
N THR A 125 12.51 -5.91 1.73
CA THR A 125 11.61 -6.77 0.95
C THR A 125 10.16 -6.49 1.33
N HIS A 126 9.30 -6.40 0.32
CA HIS A 126 7.87 -6.15 0.46
C HIS A 126 7.07 -7.27 -0.22
N THR A 127 6.19 -7.92 0.52
CA THR A 127 5.36 -9.01 0.01
C THR A 127 3.89 -8.67 0.23
N GLY A 128 3.11 -8.58 -0.85
CA GLY A 128 1.67 -8.35 -0.76
C GLY A 128 0.96 -9.56 -0.16
N ILE A 129 0.16 -9.32 0.87
CA ILE A 129 -0.76 -10.32 1.47
C ILE A 129 -2.15 -10.15 0.85
N ALA A 130 -2.60 -8.92 0.66
CA ALA A 130 -3.83 -8.56 -0.03
C ALA A 130 -3.55 -7.35 -0.92
N ASN A 131 -3.96 -7.42 -2.17
CA ASN A 131 -3.70 -6.38 -3.15
C ASN A 131 -5.00 -5.94 -3.81
N ASP A 132 -5.26 -4.63 -3.77
CA ASP A 132 -6.38 -3.97 -4.46
C ASP A 132 -7.75 -4.57 -4.08
N ILE A 133 -7.95 -4.83 -2.80
CA ILE A 133 -9.19 -5.42 -2.29
C ILE A 133 -10.22 -4.30 -2.09
N PRO A 134 -11.36 -4.33 -2.81
CA PRO A 134 -12.42 -3.37 -2.59
C PRO A 134 -13.13 -3.63 -1.26
N VAL A 135 -13.18 -2.61 -0.40
CA VAL A 135 -13.91 -2.65 0.87
C VAL A 135 -15.02 -1.59 0.81
N PRO A 136 -16.27 -2.00 0.60
CA PRO A 136 -17.40 -1.09 0.56
C PRO A 136 -17.55 -0.30 1.87
N THR A 137 -18.22 0.85 1.79
CA THR A 137 -18.54 1.65 2.97
C THR A 137 -19.31 0.83 4.01
N GLY A 138 -18.94 0.94 5.29
CA GLY A 138 -19.59 0.24 6.39
C GLY A 138 -19.34 -1.28 6.43
N SER A 139 -18.47 -1.80 5.55
CA SER A 139 -18.08 -3.22 5.52
C SER A 139 -16.68 -3.46 6.07
N SER A 140 -16.31 -4.72 6.18
CA SER A 140 -14.96 -5.11 6.57
C SER A 140 -14.43 -6.26 5.72
N PHE A 141 -13.12 -6.29 5.56
CA PHE A 141 -12.38 -7.39 4.99
C PHE A 141 -11.63 -8.13 6.10
N VAL A 142 -11.66 -9.46 6.05
CA VAL A 142 -11.00 -10.30 7.06
C VAL A 142 -9.95 -11.16 6.39
N ILE A 143 -8.71 -11.04 6.85
CA ILE A 143 -7.66 -12.00 6.58
C ILE A 143 -7.71 -13.02 7.70
N SER A 144 -8.09 -14.25 7.39
CA SER A 144 -8.24 -15.33 8.35
C SER A 144 -7.07 -16.32 8.29
N ASP A 145 -7.05 -17.22 9.24
CA ASP A 145 -6.05 -18.19 9.67
C ASP A 145 -5.45 -19.12 8.59
N ALA A 146 -5.99 -19.20 7.39
CA ALA A 146 -5.55 -20.17 6.37
C ALA A 146 -4.10 -19.96 5.87
N GLY A 147 -3.48 -18.88 6.22
CA GLY A 147 -2.10 -18.54 5.84
C GLY A 147 -1.31 -17.95 7.00
N LYS A 148 -1.10 -18.75 8.07
CA LYS A 148 -0.25 -18.31 9.19
C LYS A 148 1.09 -17.83 8.66
N THR A 149 1.36 -16.53 8.81
CA THR A 149 2.61 -15.92 8.40
C THR A 149 3.51 -15.76 9.61
N ILE A 150 4.72 -16.28 9.52
CA ILE A 150 5.73 -16.11 10.55
C ILE A 150 6.45 -14.79 10.29
N LEU A 151 6.42 -13.91 11.26
CA LEU A 151 7.16 -12.65 11.28
C LEU A 151 8.46 -12.87 12.08
N ILE A 152 9.59 -12.53 11.50
CA ILE A 152 10.86 -12.48 12.24
C ILE A 152 11.01 -11.10 12.91
N ALA A 153 12.09 -10.92 13.67
CA ALA A 153 12.38 -9.65 14.35
C ALA A 153 12.30 -8.46 13.37
N ASP A 154 11.64 -7.40 13.80
CA ASP A 154 11.48 -6.14 13.08
C ASP A 154 10.66 -6.21 11.77
N ASP A 155 10.04 -7.35 11.45
CA ASP A 155 9.07 -7.44 10.36
C ASP A 155 7.83 -6.62 10.68
N GLU A 156 7.29 -5.96 9.65
CA GLU A 156 6.14 -5.08 9.79
C GLU A 156 4.96 -5.58 8.94
N VAL A 157 3.76 -5.52 9.51
CA VAL A 157 2.51 -5.61 8.75
C VAL A 157 2.03 -4.20 8.46
N ARG A 158 1.86 -3.87 7.19
CA ARG A 158 1.49 -2.54 6.72
C ARG A 158 0.21 -2.57 5.91
N ILE A 159 -0.54 -1.48 5.97
CA ILE A 159 -1.74 -1.27 5.16
C ILE A 159 -1.67 0.07 4.42
N TYR A 160 -2.29 0.09 3.24
CA TYR A 160 -2.54 1.28 2.42
C TYR A 160 -4.02 1.31 2.04
N VAL A 161 -4.65 2.50 2.03
CA VAL A 161 -6.06 2.74 1.67
C VAL A 161 -6.26 4.09 1.01
#